data_740504e7878f507d5981edf086001712
#
_entry.id   740504e7878f507d5981edf086001712
#
_cell.length_a   1.000
_cell.length_b   1.000
_cell.length_c   1.000
_cell.angle_alpha   90.00
_cell.angle_beta   90.00
_cell.angle_gamma   90.00
#
_symmetry.space_group_name_H-M   'P 1'
#
loop_
_entity.id
_entity.type
_entity.pdbx_description
1 polymer ?
#
loop_
_entity_poly.entity_id
_entity_poly.type
_entity_poly.pdbx_seq_one_letter_code
_entity_poly.pdbx_strand_id
1 'polypeptide(L)'
;MESSVTESKVDRGYLPRRLSAVPSKEVKWLVPGLIPRGEISVVCGDGGVGKGLYLAKMVAHVSTGKPNEFFPETLAEPGNILILAGEDSPETVLRPRLLAAGADIGKVAIITPEQYFTDKHKMPDIEDERMLAVADEENYALVILDPIQHFLSDRTNMNSRGKMRRALIPLSAKGKQRGFATILVCHTVKRAKASGRERLFGTGDLWDMARSVVMLGISKTDGKTYVSHEKSNLGETVKTTLFHKEEAVIEGVKTARAVFDATTDMRDADFVNEKLVTAAKSKEAVKTAILAILEECPNTRMAGKELQEAVRKMLGCSVRTYERAHGELVAEGTIGSERERQDDGRMRSITSLHTEKNQLAELSSRDDDATKNNTAN
;
A
#
# COMPACT_ATOMS: atom_id res chain seq x y z
N MET A 1 -57.32 -50.78 12.40
CA MET A 1 -56.73 -49.56 12.94
C MET A 1 -55.32 -49.46 12.36
N GLU A 2 -55.16 -48.79 11.19
CA GLU A 2 -53.90 -48.53 10.58
C GLU A 2 -53.43 -47.17 11.11
N SER A 3 -52.30 -47.13 11.81
CA SER A 3 -51.67 -45.94 12.27
C SER A 3 -50.79 -45.36 11.11
N SER A 4 -51.32 -44.34 10.47
CA SER A 4 -50.54 -43.53 9.51
C SER A 4 -49.48 -42.73 10.27
N VAL A 5 -48.25 -43.19 10.22
CA VAL A 5 -47.06 -42.38 10.61
C VAL A 5 -46.85 -41.35 9.51
N THR A 6 -47.28 -40.13 9.75
CA THR A 6 -46.91 -38.95 8.93
C THR A 6 -45.42 -38.68 9.18
N GLU A 7 -44.57 -39.17 8.29
CA GLU A 7 -43.17 -38.68 8.22
C GLU A 7 -43.20 -37.17 7.96
N SER A 8 -42.88 -36.38 8.99
CA SER A 8 -42.59 -34.96 8.80
C SER A 8 -41.39 -34.83 7.87
N LYS A 9 -41.64 -34.40 6.63
CA LYS A 9 -40.55 -33.98 5.69
C LYS A 9 -39.82 -32.83 6.37
N VAL A 10 -38.68 -33.13 6.98
CA VAL A 10 -37.72 -32.09 7.37
C VAL A 10 -37.41 -31.33 6.11
N ASP A 11 -37.75 -30.03 6.06
CA ASP A 11 -37.37 -29.14 4.98
C ASP A 11 -35.82 -29.03 4.95
N ARG A 12 -35.22 -29.87 4.12
CA ARG A 12 -33.77 -29.87 3.90
C ARG A 12 -33.48 -28.75 2.92
N GLY A 13 -33.40 -27.50 3.39
CA GLY A 13 -33.07 -26.30 2.61
C GLY A 13 -31.77 -26.37 1.83
N TYR A 14 -31.01 -27.49 1.95
CA TYR A 14 -29.75 -27.71 1.26
C TYR A 14 -29.77 -29.04 0.51
N LEU A 15 -29.97 -28.99 -0.82
CA LEU A 15 -29.84 -30.18 -1.66
C LEU A 15 -28.43 -30.19 -2.29
N PRO A 16 -27.60 -31.21 -2.00
CA PRO A 16 -26.29 -31.35 -2.63
C PRO A 16 -26.48 -31.62 -4.13
N ARG A 17 -25.68 -30.88 -4.95
CA ARG A 17 -25.66 -31.04 -6.39
C ARG A 17 -24.40 -31.82 -6.80
N ARG A 18 -24.57 -32.82 -7.66
CA ARG A 18 -23.41 -33.57 -8.19
C ARG A 18 -22.57 -32.67 -9.08
N LEU A 19 -21.25 -32.64 -8.87
CA LEU A 19 -20.33 -31.82 -9.67
C LEU A 19 -20.33 -32.23 -11.14
N SER A 20 -20.54 -33.51 -11.45
CA SER A 20 -20.70 -34.03 -12.83
C SER A 20 -21.88 -33.42 -13.62
N ALA A 21 -22.87 -32.86 -12.91
CA ALA A 21 -24.00 -32.14 -13.51
C ALA A 21 -23.75 -30.62 -13.64
N VAL A 22 -22.59 -30.14 -13.26
CA VAL A 22 -22.22 -28.71 -13.34
C VAL A 22 -21.32 -28.49 -14.55
N PRO A 23 -21.73 -27.73 -15.56
CA PRO A 23 -20.88 -27.44 -16.70
C PRO A 23 -19.74 -26.51 -16.28
N SER A 24 -18.53 -26.75 -16.82
CA SER A 24 -17.42 -25.81 -16.70
C SER A 24 -17.76 -24.51 -17.43
N LYS A 25 -17.34 -23.37 -16.88
CA LYS A 25 -17.51 -22.05 -17.47
C LYS A 25 -16.20 -21.30 -17.36
N GLU A 26 -15.89 -20.52 -18.38
CA GLU A 26 -14.77 -19.60 -18.36
C GLU A 26 -15.01 -18.45 -17.36
N VAL A 27 -13.93 -17.94 -16.79
CA VAL A 27 -13.98 -16.74 -15.95
C VAL A 27 -14.30 -15.54 -16.82
N LYS A 28 -15.38 -14.85 -16.48
CA LYS A 28 -15.71 -13.58 -17.16
C LYS A 28 -14.98 -12.43 -16.48
N TRP A 29 -14.22 -11.70 -17.24
CA TRP A 29 -13.49 -10.54 -16.77
C TRP A 29 -14.21 -9.25 -17.16
N LEU A 30 -14.22 -8.25 -16.27
CA LEU A 30 -14.53 -6.87 -16.61
C LEU A 30 -13.28 -6.17 -17.13
N VAL A 31 -12.16 -6.33 -16.40
CA VAL A 31 -10.84 -5.95 -16.86
C VAL A 31 -9.99 -7.23 -16.88
N PRO A 32 -9.54 -7.68 -18.05
CA PRO A 32 -8.87 -8.95 -18.23
C PRO A 32 -7.71 -9.17 -17.27
N GLY A 33 -7.68 -10.34 -16.63
CA GLY A 33 -6.66 -10.72 -15.66
C GLY A 33 -6.66 -9.95 -14.33
N LEU A 34 -7.47 -8.87 -14.21
CA LEU A 34 -7.44 -7.96 -13.07
C LEU A 34 -8.76 -7.90 -12.30
N ILE A 35 -9.87 -7.60 -12.97
CA ILE A 35 -11.17 -7.41 -12.33
C ILE A 35 -12.18 -8.44 -12.88
N PRO A 36 -12.46 -9.51 -12.10
CA PRO A 36 -13.44 -10.53 -12.50
C PRO A 36 -14.87 -10.05 -12.31
N ARG A 37 -15.77 -10.38 -13.24
CA ARG A 37 -17.21 -10.15 -13.13
C ARG A 37 -17.83 -11.06 -12.08
N GLY A 38 -18.80 -10.55 -11.35
CA GLY A 38 -19.53 -11.28 -10.31
C GLY A 38 -18.74 -11.49 -9.02
N GLU A 39 -17.54 -10.93 -8.92
CA GLU A 39 -16.64 -11.16 -7.77
C GLU A 39 -16.20 -9.84 -7.13
N ILE A 40 -15.71 -9.95 -5.89
CA ILE A 40 -15.16 -8.83 -5.13
C ILE A 40 -13.68 -8.69 -5.46
N SER A 41 -13.27 -7.48 -5.79
CA SER A 41 -11.88 -7.02 -5.87
C SER A 41 -11.61 -5.94 -4.81
N VAL A 42 -10.38 -5.83 -4.33
CA VAL A 42 -9.97 -4.81 -3.37
C VAL A 42 -8.90 -3.92 -3.99
N VAL A 43 -9.08 -2.61 -3.84
CA VAL A 43 -8.07 -1.59 -4.18
C VAL A 43 -7.68 -0.86 -2.90
N CYS A 44 -6.43 -1.01 -2.47
CA CYS A 44 -5.97 -0.43 -1.21
C CYS A 44 -4.67 0.35 -1.36
N GLY A 45 -4.46 1.30 -0.46
CA GLY A 45 -3.28 2.16 -0.44
C GLY A 45 -3.43 3.30 0.55
N ASP A 46 -2.34 3.96 0.89
CA ASP A 46 -2.33 5.09 1.82
C ASP A 46 -3.20 6.26 1.32
N GLY A 47 -3.60 7.15 2.24
CA GLY A 47 -4.28 8.39 1.87
C GLY A 47 -3.43 9.21 0.89
N GLY A 48 -4.06 9.80 -0.13
CA GLY A 48 -3.38 10.65 -1.10
C GLY A 48 -2.46 9.92 -2.10
N VAL A 49 -2.33 8.59 -2.06
CA VAL A 49 -1.43 7.83 -2.96
C VAL A 49 -1.88 7.87 -4.43
N GLY A 50 -3.15 8.18 -4.72
CA GLY A 50 -3.68 8.25 -6.09
C GLY A 50 -4.68 7.15 -6.43
N LYS A 51 -5.28 6.46 -5.43
CA LYS A 51 -6.33 5.45 -5.67
C LYS A 51 -7.45 5.96 -6.58
N GLY A 52 -8.04 7.13 -6.24
CA GLY A 52 -9.11 7.72 -7.02
C GLY A 52 -8.70 8.12 -8.45
N LEU A 53 -7.42 8.44 -8.70
CA LEU A 53 -6.91 8.70 -10.06
C LEU A 53 -6.79 7.42 -10.88
N TYR A 54 -6.30 6.35 -10.27
CA TYR A 54 -6.24 5.03 -10.89
C TYR A 54 -7.65 4.50 -11.21
N LEU A 55 -8.58 4.62 -10.24
CA LEU A 55 -9.98 4.24 -10.45
C LEU A 55 -10.66 5.08 -11.53
N ALA A 56 -10.35 6.38 -11.65
CA ALA A 56 -10.87 7.22 -12.73
C ALA A 56 -10.43 6.70 -14.11
N LYS A 57 -9.18 6.22 -14.27
CA LYS A 57 -8.73 5.56 -15.51
C LYS A 57 -9.49 4.25 -15.78
N MET A 58 -9.80 3.48 -14.73
CA MET A 58 -10.61 2.27 -14.85
C MET A 58 -12.07 2.59 -15.21
N VAL A 59 -12.67 3.61 -14.58
CA VAL A 59 -14.02 4.09 -14.94
C VAL A 59 -14.06 4.58 -16.39
N ALA A 60 -13.05 5.31 -16.85
CA ALA A 60 -12.94 5.73 -18.24
C ALA A 60 -12.89 4.53 -19.20
N HIS A 61 -12.09 3.52 -18.88
CA HIS A 61 -12.00 2.29 -19.65
C HIS A 61 -13.36 1.54 -19.72
N VAL A 62 -14.01 1.34 -18.57
CA VAL A 62 -15.28 0.60 -18.49
C VAL A 62 -16.43 1.37 -19.14
N SER A 63 -16.55 2.69 -18.88
CA SER A 63 -17.65 3.50 -19.40
C SER A 63 -17.59 3.71 -20.90
N THR A 64 -16.39 3.76 -21.47
CA THR A 64 -16.21 3.97 -22.93
C THR A 64 -16.01 2.66 -23.70
N GLY A 65 -15.64 1.57 -23.03
CA GLY A 65 -15.20 0.32 -23.66
C GLY A 65 -13.84 0.42 -24.37
N LYS A 66 -13.23 1.62 -24.39
CA LYS A 66 -12.00 1.89 -25.13
C LYS A 66 -10.75 1.56 -24.29
N PRO A 67 -9.65 1.11 -24.93
CA PRO A 67 -8.39 0.93 -24.27
C PRO A 67 -7.81 2.28 -23.82
N ASN A 68 -6.97 2.23 -22.79
CA ASN A 68 -6.09 3.32 -22.41
C ASN A 68 -4.73 2.73 -21.94
N GLU A 69 -3.78 3.59 -21.60
CA GLU A 69 -2.43 3.16 -21.28
C GLU A 69 -2.36 2.25 -20.03
N PHE A 70 -3.34 2.36 -19.12
CA PHE A 70 -3.46 1.50 -17.93
C PHE A 70 -4.14 0.18 -18.23
N PHE A 71 -5.07 0.16 -19.19
CA PHE A 71 -5.90 -0.97 -19.57
C PHE A 71 -5.91 -1.05 -21.10
N PRO A 72 -4.92 -1.75 -21.70
CA PRO A 72 -4.69 -1.71 -23.15
C PRO A 72 -5.66 -2.54 -23.97
N GLU A 73 -6.51 -3.35 -23.35
CA GLU A 73 -7.48 -4.19 -24.04
C GLU A 73 -8.78 -3.43 -24.30
N THR A 74 -9.42 -3.72 -25.44
CA THR A 74 -10.75 -3.20 -25.75
C THR A 74 -11.81 -4.10 -25.10
N LEU A 75 -12.77 -3.51 -24.40
CA LEU A 75 -13.91 -4.27 -23.89
C LEU A 75 -14.93 -4.54 -25.00
N ALA A 76 -15.63 -5.66 -24.90
CA ALA A 76 -16.67 -6.01 -25.87
C ALA A 76 -17.78 -4.96 -25.93
N GLU A 77 -18.16 -4.39 -24.78
CA GLU A 77 -19.19 -3.36 -24.65
C GLU A 77 -18.83 -2.38 -23.52
N PRO A 78 -19.16 -1.08 -23.68
CA PRO A 78 -19.10 -0.12 -22.58
C PRO A 78 -20.14 -0.48 -21.51
N GLY A 79 -19.79 -0.27 -20.24
CA GLY A 79 -20.64 -0.64 -19.10
C GLY A 79 -21.04 0.54 -18.23
N ASN A 80 -22.24 0.46 -17.62
CA ASN A 80 -22.67 1.39 -16.58
C ASN A 80 -21.92 1.12 -15.28
N ILE A 81 -21.65 2.18 -14.53
CA ILE A 81 -20.88 2.13 -13.28
C ILE A 81 -21.70 2.80 -12.18
N LEU A 82 -21.75 2.15 -11.02
CA LEU A 82 -22.26 2.74 -9.78
C LEU A 82 -21.10 3.03 -8.85
N ILE A 83 -20.96 4.29 -8.41
CA ILE A 83 -19.97 4.70 -7.41
C ILE A 83 -20.69 5.13 -6.12
N LEU A 84 -20.42 4.44 -5.06
CA LEU A 84 -20.79 4.85 -3.73
C LEU A 84 -19.62 5.66 -3.17
N ALA A 85 -19.77 6.99 -3.18
CA ALA A 85 -18.75 7.94 -2.80
C ALA A 85 -18.98 8.39 -1.35
N GLY A 86 -18.10 7.96 -0.43
CA GLY A 86 -18.21 8.30 0.98
C GLY A 86 -17.46 9.58 1.39
N GLU A 87 -16.48 10.01 0.61
CA GLU A 87 -15.58 11.11 0.97
C GLU A 87 -15.50 12.20 -0.11
N ASP A 88 -15.40 11.81 -1.37
CA ASP A 88 -15.15 12.73 -2.48
C ASP A 88 -16.45 13.44 -2.94
N SER A 89 -16.44 14.78 -3.01
CA SER A 89 -17.56 15.58 -3.55
C SER A 89 -17.74 15.31 -5.04
N PRO A 90 -18.98 15.09 -5.49
CA PRO A 90 -19.28 14.89 -6.90
C PRO A 90 -18.84 16.05 -7.79
N GLU A 91 -19.10 17.27 -7.39
CA GLU A 91 -18.92 18.47 -8.18
C GLU A 91 -17.46 18.91 -8.25
N THR A 92 -16.74 18.84 -7.12
CA THR A 92 -15.40 19.42 -7.01
C THR A 92 -14.29 18.39 -7.21
N VAL A 93 -14.59 17.10 -7.05
CA VAL A 93 -13.57 16.03 -7.08
C VAL A 93 -13.89 14.97 -8.12
N LEU A 94 -15.05 14.27 -8.01
CA LEU A 94 -15.32 13.10 -8.84
C LEU A 94 -15.52 13.47 -10.31
N ARG A 95 -16.45 14.38 -10.60
CA ARG A 95 -16.76 14.77 -11.98
C ARG A 95 -15.54 15.32 -12.72
N PRO A 96 -14.79 16.32 -12.21
CA PRO A 96 -13.61 16.82 -12.93
C PRO A 96 -12.54 15.73 -13.13
N ARG A 97 -12.34 14.85 -12.14
CA ARG A 97 -11.36 13.77 -12.20
C ARG A 97 -11.74 12.71 -13.25
N LEU A 98 -13.02 12.32 -13.29
CA LEU A 98 -13.52 11.35 -14.28
C LEU A 98 -13.42 11.90 -15.69
N LEU A 99 -13.80 13.16 -15.92
CA LEU A 99 -13.65 13.85 -17.20
C LEU A 99 -12.17 13.96 -17.62
N ALA A 100 -11.28 14.31 -16.69
CA ALA A 100 -9.83 14.37 -16.95
C ALA A 100 -9.24 12.99 -17.34
N ALA A 101 -9.85 11.91 -16.86
CA ALA A 101 -9.48 10.55 -17.23
C ALA A 101 -10.07 10.10 -18.55
N GLY A 102 -11.04 10.82 -19.13
CA GLY A 102 -11.74 10.50 -20.38
C GLY A 102 -12.96 9.59 -20.20
N ALA A 103 -13.58 9.57 -19.01
CA ALA A 103 -14.76 8.76 -18.76
C ALA A 103 -16.01 9.30 -19.46
N ASP A 104 -16.88 8.40 -19.91
CA ASP A 104 -18.26 8.72 -20.28
C ASP A 104 -19.09 8.84 -18.99
N ILE A 105 -19.26 10.08 -18.50
CA ILE A 105 -19.99 10.35 -17.28
C ILE A 105 -21.49 10.07 -17.39
N GLY A 106 -22.05 9.98 -18.62
CA GLY A 106 -23.43 9.56 -18.82
C GLY A 106 -23.72 8.09 -18.44
N LYS A 107 -22.66 7.29 -18.23
CA LYS A 107 -22.71 5.90 -17.76
C LYS A 107 -22.32 5.74 -16.29
N VAL A 108 -22.12 6.84 -15.56
CA VAL A 108 -21.70 6.81 -14.16
C VAL A 108 -22.80 7.35 -13.27
N ALA A 109 -23.42 6.47 -12.50
CA ALA A 109 -24.31 6.80 -11.40
C ALA A 109 -23.51 6.92 -10.10
N ILE A 110 -23.92 7.84 -9.22
CA ILE A 110 -23.28 8.04 -7.91
C ILE A 110 -24.30 8.03 -6.79
N ILE A 111 -23.85 7.60 -5.63
CA ILE A 111 -24.56 7.70 -4.36
C ILE A 111 -23.61 8.38 -3.36
N THR A 112 -24.07 9.49 -2.76
CA THR A 112 -23.29 10.25 -1.78
C THR A 112 -24.01 10.29 -0.44
N PRO A 113 -23.29 10.58 0.68
CA PRO A 113 -23.87 10.66 2.01
C PRO A 113 -25.05 11.65 2.09
N GLU A 114 -24.99 12.78 1.38
CA GLU A 114 -26.02 13.83 1.42
C GLU A 114 -27.40 13.33 0.97
N GLN A 115 -27.45 12.33 0.08
CA GLN A 115 -28.70 11.73 -0.39
C GLN A 115 -29.41 10.91 0.71
N TYR A 116 -28.72 10.59 1.82
CA TYR A 116 -29.23 9.74 2.89
C TYR A 116 -29.46 10.48 4.20
N PHE A 117 -28.89 11.66 4.37
CA PHE A 117 -29.05 12.51 5.57
C PHE A 117 -30.41 13.23 5.62
N THR A 118 -31.47 12.70 5.01
CA THR A 118 -32.82 13.13 5.32
C THR A 118 -33.24 12.55 6.68
N ASP A 119 -33.53 13.39 7.59
CA ASP A 119 -34.03 13.34 9.00
C ASP A 119 -34.26 11.98 9.73
N LYS A 120 -34.18 10.84 9.06
CA LYS A 120 -34.46 9.51 9.67
C LYS A 120 -33.58 8.36 9.15
N HIS A 121 -32.70 8.59 8.21
CA HIS A 121 -31.95 7.49 7.60
C HIS A 121 -30.46 7.58 7.94
N LYS A 122 -29.94 6.53 8.59
CA LYS A 122 -28.52 6.28 8.77
C LYS A 122 -27.84 6.09 7.41
N MET A 123 -26.52 6.29 7.36
CA MET A 123 -25.70 5.91 6.21
C MET A 123 -26.12 4.57 5.62
N PRO A 124 -26.20 4.43 4.30
CA PRO A 124 -26.52 3.15 3.70
C PRO A 124 -25.45 2.12 4.09
N ASP A 125 -25.94 0.99 4.55
CA ASP A 125 -25.14 -0.15 4.95
C ASP A 125 -25.20 -1.17 3.82
N ILE A 126 -24.08 -1.79 3.50
CA ILE A 126 -24.02 -2.85 2.46
C ILE A 126 -24.84 -4.10 2.84
N GLU A 127 -25.29 -4.20 4.09
CA GLU A 127 -26.26 -5.21 4.55
C GLU A 127 -27.72 -4.75 4.35
N ASP A 128 -27.99 -3.48 4.05
CA ASP A 128 -29.34 -2.94 3.83
C ASP A 128 -29.86 -3.37 2.45
N GLU A 129 -31.03 -4.01 2.44
CA GLU A 129 -31.68 -4.48 1.20
C GLU A 129 -31.94 -3.35 0.23
N ARG A 130 -32.21 -2.12 0.70
CA ARG A 130 -32.41 -0.93 -0.16
C ARG A 130 -31.11 -0.56 -0.89
N MET A 131 -29.97 -0.69 -0.19
CA MET A 131 -28.66 -0.47 -0.80
C MET A 131 -28.36 -1.50 -1.88
N LEU A 132 -28.69 -2.76 -1.62
CA LEU A 132 -28.56 -3.84 -2.60
C LEU A 132 -29.55 -3.70 -3.76
N ALA A 133 -30.74 -3.12 -3.51
CA ALA A 133 -31.75 -2.87 -4.55
C ALA A 133 -31.29 -1.83 -5.59
N VAL A 134 -30.48 -0.84 -5.19
CA VAL A 134 -29.92 0.15 -6.15
C VAL A 134 -29.15 -0.54 -7.28
N ALA A 135 -28.48 -1.66 -6.98
CA ALA A 135 -27.78 -2.44 -8.00
C ALA A 135 -28.72 -3.16 -9.00
N ASP A 136 -30.06 -3.11 -8.78
CA ASP A 136 -31.07 -3.64 -9.69
C ASP A 136 -31.67 -2.59 -10.61
N GLU A 137 -31.49 -1.28 -10.32
CA GLU A 137 -32.09 -0.20 -11.08
C GLU A 137 -31.55 -0.11 -12.51
N GLU A 138 -30.28 -0.42 -12.67
CA GLU A 138 -29.64 -0.47 -13.98
C GLU A 138 -28.78 -1.73 -14.14
N ASN A 139 -28.39 -2.04 -15.37
CA ASN A 139 -27.46 -3.11 -15.67
C ASN A 139 -26.02 -2.60 -15.48
N TYR A 140 -25.58 -2.50 -14.21
CA TYR A 140 -24.22 -2.09 -13.90
C TYR A 140 -23.21 -3.18 -14.28
N ALA A 141 -22.07 -2.75 -14.82
CA ALA A 141 -20.92 -3.61 -15.06
C ALA A 141 -19.94 -3.56 -13.88
N LEU A 142 -19.92 -2.42 -13.18
CA LEU A 142 -19.00 -2.16 -12.07
C LEU A 142 -19.71 -1.41 -10.94
N VAL A 143 -19.49 -1.86 -9.70
CA VAL A 143 -19.92 -1.17 -8.48
C VAL A 143 -18.67 -0.88 -7.65
N ILE A 144 -18.45 0.39 -7.29
CA ILE A 144 -17.30 0.85 -6.51
C ILE A 144 -17.79 1.42 -5.17
N LEU A 145 -17.21 0.97 -4.06
CA LEU A 145 -17.43 1.53 -2.72
C LEU A 145 -16.14 2.24 -2.28
N ASP A 146 -16.16 3.58 -2.21
CA ASP A 146 -14.97 4.39 -1.92
C ASP A 146 -15.21 5.41 -0.77
N PRO A 147 -14.69 5.14 0.42
CA PRO A 147 -14.10 3.89 0.89
C PRO A 147 -15.15 2.96 1.51
N ILE A 148 -14.89 1.65 1.54
CA ILE A 148 -15.79 0.62 2.11
C ILE A 148 -16.20 0.94 3.54
N GLN A 149 -15.35 1.58 4.33
CA GLN A 149 -15.58 1.89 5.74
C GLN A 149 -16.86 2.71 5.96
N HIS A 150 -17.21 3.59 5.03
CA HIS A 150 -18.38 4.45 5.12
C HIS A 150 -19.72 3.71 4.87
N PHE A 151 -19.63 2.50 4.36
CA PHE A 151 -20.79 1.68 3.98
C PHE A 151 -20.94 0.43 4.87
N LEU A 152 -20.27 0.41 6.01
CA LEU A 152 -20.39 -0.64 7.02
C LEU A 152 -21.24 -0.14 8.18
N SER A 153 -22.12 -1.01 8.73
CA SER A 153 -22.88 -0.68 9.90
C SER A 153 -22.00 -0.46 11.14
N ASP A 154 -22.48 0.33 12.09
CA ASP A 154 -21.84 0.49 13.40
C ASP A 154 -21.63 -0.84 14.14
N ARG A 155 -22.40 -1.87 13.77
CA ARG A 155 -22.30 -3.24 14.30
C ARG A 155 -21.19 -4.04 13.66
N THR A 156 -20.72 -3.62 12.49
CA THR A 156 -19.70 -4.32 11.72
C THR A 156 -18.30 -3.79 12.08
N ASN A 157 -17.69 -4.47 13.04
CA ASN A 157 -16.29 -4.17 13.39
C ASN A 157 -15.36 -4.74 12.32
N MET A 158 -14.64 -3.88 11.61
CA MET A 158 -13.66 -4.25 10.58
C MET A 158 -12.54 -5.16 11.11
N ASN A 159 -12.30 -5.18 12.42
CA ASN A 159 -11.33 -6.06 13.06
C ASN A 159 -11.90 -7.42 13.43
N SER A 160 -13.21 -7.65 13.20
CA SER A 160 -13.88 -8.91 13.46
C SER A 160 -14.13 -9.68 12.17
N ARG A 161 -13.37 -10.76 11.94
CA ARG A 161 -13.46 -11.60 10.74
C ARG A 161 -14.89 -12.02 10.41
N GLY A 162 -15.59 -12.62 11.36
CA GLY A 162 -16.93 -13.13 11.10
C GLY A 162 -17.96 -12.05 10.77
N LYS A 163 -17.84 -10.84 11.31
CA LYS A 163 -18.75 -9.72 11.02
C LYS A 163 -18.52 -9.16 9.62
N MET A 164 -17.26 -8.89 9.26
CA MET A 164 -16.92 -8.40 7.93
C MET A 164 -17.37 -9.37 6.83
N ARG A 165 -17.11 -10.68 7.04
CA ARG A 165 -17.55 -11.68 6.08
C ARG A 165 -19.07 -11.70 5.89
N ARG A 166 -19.85 -11.63 6.98
CA ARG A 166 -21.32 -11.58 6.90
C ARG A 166 -21.82 -10.35 6.14
N ALA A 167 -21.24 -9.19 6.42
CA ALA A 167 -21.62 -7.95 5.76
C ALA A 167 -21.38 -8.02 4.23
N LEU A 168 -20.31 -8.68 3.78
CA LEU A 168 -19.97 -8.76 2.36
C LEU A 168 -20.71 -9.88 1.59
N ILE A 169 -21.28 -10.88 2.26
CA ILE A 169 -21.97 -12.00 1.60
C ILE A 169 -23.14 -11.52 0.71
N PRO A 170 -24.06 -10.65 1.18
CA PRO A 170 -25.18 -10.18 0.36
C PRO A 170 -24.70 -9.46 -0.92
N LEU A 171 -23.72 -8.57 -0.79
CA LEU A 171 -23.14 -7.84 -1.94
C LEU A 171 -22.47 -8.81 -2.92
N SER A 172 -21.69 -9.78 -2.43
CA SER A 172 -21.08 -10.82 -3.26
C SER A 172 -22.10 -11.68 -3.98
N ALA A 173 -23.17 -12.09 -3.29
CA ALA A 173 -24.25 -12.85 -3.90
C ALA A 173 -24.95 -12.06 -5.00
N LYS A 174 -25.23 -10.77 -4.76
CA LYS A 174 -25.83 -9.86 -5.73
C LYS A 174 -24.95 -9.68 -6.96
N GLY A 175 -23.66 -9.45 -6.77
CA GLY A 175 -22.69 -9.36 -7.87
C GLY A 175 -22.69 -10.60 -8.75
N LYS A 176 -22.69 -11.80 -8.14
CA LYS A 176 -22.77 -13.07 -8.88
C LYS A 176 -24.09 -13.22 -9.65
N GLN A 177 -25.18 -12.85 -9.03
CA GLN A 177 -26.52 -12.92 -9.66
C GLN A 177 -26.64 -11.98 -10.85
N ARG A 178 -26.16 -10.75 -10.72
CA ARG A 178 -26.30 -9.68 -11.71
C ARG A 178 -25.14 -9.62 -12.69
N GLY A 179 -24.00 -10.20 -12.35
CA GLY A 179 -22.79 -10.23 -13.19
C GLY A 179 -21.94 -8.96 -13.15
N PHE A 180 -22.20 -8.02 -12.22
CA PHE A 180 -21.33 -6.87 -12.04
C PHE A 180 -20.09 -7.22 -11.22
N ALA A 181 -18.97 -6.56 -11.51
CA ALA A 181 -17.78 -6.60 -10.67
C ALA A 181 -17.92 -5.62 -9.49
N THR A 182 -17.38 -5.97 -8.33
CA THR A 182 -17.36 -5.08 -7.17
C THR A 182 -15.93 -4.68 -6.81
N ILE A 183 -15.68 -3.40 -6.63
CA ILE A 183 -14.41 -2.88 -6.10
C ILE A 183 -14.66 -2.26 -4.72
N LEU A 184 -13.97 -2.79 -3.71
CA LEU A 184 -13.92 -2.22 -2.38
C LEU A 184 -12.61 -1.43 -2.25
N VAL A 185 -12.75 -0.13 -2.05
CA VAL A 185 -11.59 0.75 -1.81
C VAL A 185 -11.34 0.84 -0.31
N CYS A 186 -10.10 0.68 0.11
CA CYS A 186 -9.73 0.78 1.52
C CYS A 186 -8.35 1.42 1.72
N HIS A 187 -8.10 1.86 2.95
CA HIS A 187 -6.80 2.37 3.36
C HIS A 187 -5.87 1.25 3.82
N THR A 188 -4.58 1.53 3.82
CA THR A 188 -3.56 0.66 4.40
C THR A 188 -3.26 1.05 5.84
N VAL A 189 -2.77 0.09 6.65
CA VAL A 189 -2.26 0.37 7.99
C VAL A 189 -0.81 0.86 7.90
N LYS A 190 -0.48 1.89 8.69
CA LYS A 190 0.89 2.41 8.81
C LYS A 190 1.72 1.51 9.74
N ARG A 191 2.09 0.32 9.29
CA ARG A 191 3.02 -0.56 10.00
C ARG A 191 4.36 -0.55 9.27
N ALA A 192 5.43 -0.26 10.00
CA ALA A 192 6.78 -0.37 9.46
C ALA A 192 7.04 -1.82 9.00
N LYS A 193 7.64 -1.98 7.83
CA LYS A 193 7.98 -3.27 7.19
C LYS A 193 6.80 -4.15 6.74
N ALA A 194 5.55 -3.75 6.96
CA ALA A 194 4.41 -4.51 6.45
C ALA A 194 4.34 -4.41 4.92
N SER A 195 4.08 -5.51 4.24
CA SER A 195 3.85 -5.59 2.79
C SER A 195 2.66 -6.48 2.48
N GLY A 196 2.09 -6.32 1.28
CA GLY A 196 0.98 -7.15 0.83
C GLY A 196 -0.17 -7.20 1.85
N ARG A 197 -0.58 -8.43 2.20
CA ARG A 197 -1.70 -8.68 3.12
C ARG A 197 -1.60 -7.95 4.47
N GLU A 198 -0.40 -7.79 5.00
CA GLU A 198 -0.17 -7.17 6.32
C GLU A 198 -0.45 -5.66 6.33
N ARG A 199 -0.44 -5.02 5.16
CA ARG A 199 -0.76 -3.60 5.01
C ARG A 199 -2.25 -3.31 4.98
N LEU A 200 -3.09 -4.30 4.72
CA LEU A 200 -4.53 -4.07 4.60
C LEU A 200 -5.12 -3.66 5.96
N PHE A 201 -5.88 -2.56 5.98
CA PHE A 201 -6.59 -2.11 7.18
C PHE A 201 -7.73 -3.08 7.53
N GLY A 202 -7.86 -3.41 8.80
CA GLY A 202 -8.91 -4.30 9.31
C GLY A 202 -8.48 -5.76 9.35
N THR A 203 -9.44 -6.67 9.20
CA THR A 203 -9.17 -8.11 9.20
C THR A 203 -8.66 -8.58 7.85
N GLY A 204 -7.90 -9.67 7.86
CA GLY A 204 -7.55 -10.39 6.64
C GLY A 204 -8.75 -10.89 5.81
N ASP A 205 -10.00 -10.69 6.30
CA ASP A 205 -11.21 -11.15 5.58
C ASP A 205 -11.45 -10.41 4.27
N LEU A 206 -11.17 -9.10 4.18
CA LEU A 206 -11.21 -8.39 2.90
C LEU A 206 -10.27 -9.03 1.88
N TRP A 207 -9.04 -9.34 2.32
CA TRP A 207 -8.09 -10.05 1.49
C TRP A 207 -8.58 -11.45 1.13
N ASP A 208 -9.09 -12.19 2.10
CA ASP A 208 -9.46 -13.60 1.90
C ASP A 208 -10.70 -13.74 1.00
N MET A 209 -11.67 -12.84 1.11
CA MET A 209 -12.90 -12.85 0.30
C MET A 209 -12.67 -12.32 -1.12
N ALA A 210 -11.77 -11.34 -1.29
CA ALA A 210 -11.48 -10.80 -2.60
C ALA A 210 -10.85 -11.84 -3.53
N ARG A 211 -11.25 -11.85 -4.80
CA ARG A 211 -10.64 -12.68 -5.84
C ARG A 211 -9.45 -11.99 -6.51
N SER A 212 -9.41 -10.68 -6.43
CA SER A 212 -8.30 -9.82 -6.87
C SER A 212 -8.00 -8.78 -5.81
N VAL A 213 -6.71 -8.51 -5.55
CA VAL A 213 -6.27 -7.46 -4.63
C VAL A 213 -5.17 -6.64 -5.30
N VAL A 214 -5.41 -5.34 -5.37
CA VAL A 214 -4.49 -4.35 -5.94
C VAL A 214 -4.02 -3.42 -4.83
N MET A 215 -2.72 -3.20 -4.73
CA MET A 215 -2.11 -2.31 -3.76
C MET A 215 -1.41 -1.14 -4.43
N LEU A 216 -1.66 0.06 -3.90
CA LEU A 216 -1.00 1.27 -4.33
C LEU A 216 -0.04 1.77 -3.26
N GLY A 217 1.08 2.30 -3.73
CA GLY A 217 2.07 2.97 -2.89
C GLY A 217 2.89 3.95 -3.72
N ILE A 218 3.84 4.61 -3.04
CA ILE A 218 4.78 5.52 -3.70
C ILE A 218 6.16 4.89 -3.63
N SER A 219 6.80 4.72 -4.79
CA SER A 219 8.22 4.37 -4.90
C SER A 219 9.07 5.48 -4.27
N LYS A 220 10.05 5.11 -3.49
CA LYS A 220 10.97 6.06 -2.85
C LYS A 220 12.13 6.45 -3.76
N THR A 221 12.37 5.65 -4.78
CA THR A 221 13.46 5.87 -5.72
C THR A 221 13.16 7.01 -6.68
N ASP A 222 11.93 7.07 -7.20
CA ASP A 222 11.55 8.04 -8.23
C ASP A 222 10.27 8.84 -7.93
N GLY A 223 9.62 8.58 -6.79
CA GLY A 223 8.41 9.30 -6.36
C GLY A 223 7.13 8.92 -7.11
N LYS A 224 7.18 7.96 -8.02
CA LYS A 224 6.01 7.51 -8.79
C LYS A 224 5.06 6.69 -7.94
N THR A 225 3.79 6.72 -8.29
CA THR A 225 2.82 5.80 -7.74
C THR A 225 2.93 4.46 -8.44
N TYR A 226 3.04 3.38 -7.68
CA TYR A 226 2.92 2.01 -8.19
C TYR A 226 1.54 1.44 -7.88
N VAL A 227 1.07 0.59 -8.79
CA VAL A 227 -0.19 -0.18 -8.69
C VAL A 227 0.18 -1.64 -8.85
N SER A 228 0.32 -2.36 -7.75
CA SER A 228 0.75 -3.76 -7.74
C SER A 228 -0.43 -4.71 -7.54
N HIS A 229 -0.54 -5.72 -8.41
CA HIS A 229 -1.57 -6.75 -8.33
C HIS A 229 -1.09 -7.89 -7.44
N GLU A 230 -1.45 -7.86 -6.15
CA GLU A 230 -0.88 -8.72 -5.11
C GLU A 230 -1.58 -10.07 -4.95
N LYS A 231 -2.80 -10.19 -5.43
CA LYS A 231 -3.56 -11.44 -5.33
C LYS A 231 -4.47 -11.62 -6.54
N SER A 232 -4.41 -12.81 -7.13
CA SER A 232 -5.40 -13.33 -8.07
C SER A 232 -5.73 -14.78 -7.71
N ASN A 233 -7.03 -15.11 -7.59
CA ASN A 233 -7.49 -16.48 -7.39
C ASN A 233 -7.97 -17.15 -8.68
N LEU A 234 -8.02 -16.40 -9.78
CA LEU A 234 -8.68 -16.81 -11.02
C LEU A 234 -7.75 -16.80 -12.23
N GLY A 235 -6.49 -16.41 -12.04
CA GLY A 235 -5.47 -16.32 -13.08
C GLY A 235 -4.15 -15.81 -12.52
N GLU A 236 -3.20 -15.53 -13.39
CA GLU A 236 -1.93 -14.91 -13.03
C GLU A 236 -2.13 -13.43 -12.64
N THR A 237 -1.22 -12.91 -11.84
CA THR A 237 -1.21 -11.48 -11.50
C THR A 237 -0.62 -10.68 -12.67
N VAL A 238 -1.26 -9.55 -13.00
CA VAL A 238 -0.74 -8.63 -14.02
C VAL A 238 0.48 -7.86 -13.52
N LYS A 239 1.28 -7.30 -14.44
CA LYS A 239 2.43 -6.46 -14.11
C LYS A 239 2.02 -5.25 -13.28
N THR A 240 2.93 -4.78 -12.45
CA THR A 240 2.76 -3.53 -11.70
C THR A 240 2.83 -2.34 -12.63
N THR A 241 1.87 -1.45 -12.54
CA THR A 241 1.83 -0.19 -13.29
C THR A 241 2.48 0.92 -12.48
N LEU A 242 3.27 1.76 -13.12
CA LEU A 242 3.84 2.98 -12.57
C LEU A 242 3.19 4.19 -13.23
N PHE A 243 2.84 5.21 -12.43
CA PHE A 243 2.29 6.46 -12.94
C PHE A 243 2.68 7.65 -12.06
N HIS A 244 2.61 8.83 -12.62
CA HIS A 244 2.70 10.09 -11.88
C HIS A 244 1.39 10.88 -11.96
N LYS A 245 1.26 11.88 -11.10
CA LYS A 245 0.12 12.78 -11.04
C LYS A 245 0.44 14.04 -11.80
N GLU A 246 -0.47 14.48 -12.64
CA GLU A 246 -0.37 15.72 -13.41
C GLU A 246 -1.57 16.62 -13.13
N GLU A 247 -1.37 17.93 -13.03
CA GLU A 247 -2.46 18.90 -12.93
C GLU A 247 -3.23 18.96 -14.24
N ALA A 248 -4.55 19.04 -14.16
CA ALA A 248 -5.45 19.26 -15.29
C ALA A 248 -6.49 20.30 -14.93
N VAL A 249 -7.02 21.01 -15.94
CA VAL A 249 -8.12 21.95 -15.77
C VAL A 249 -9.29 21.46 -16.64
N ILE A 250 -10.39 21.12 -16.00
CA ILE A 250 -11.59 20.60 -16.67
C ILE A 250 -12.78 21.52 -16.32
N GLU A 251 -13.46 22.04 -17.32
CA GLU A 251 -14.60 22.95 -17.15
C GLU A 251 -14.27 24.14 -16.20
N GLY A 252 -13.00 24.61 -16.22
CA GLY A 252 -12.49 25.68 -15.34
C GLY A 252 -12.10 25.22 -13.93
N VAL A 253 -12.29 23.94 -13.59
CA VAL A 253 -11.94 23.37 -12.27
C VAL A 253 -10.56 22.72 -12.32
N LYS A 254 -9.68 23.10 -11.40
CA LYS A 254 -8.38 22.42 -11.23
C LYS A 254 -8.58 21.02 -10.63
N THR A 255 -7.99 20.05 -11.26
CA THR A 255 -8.02 18.64 -10.83
C THR A 255 -6.67 17.97 -11.12
N ALA A 256 -6.54 16.69 -10.84
CA ALA A 256 -5.39 15.89 -11.20
C ALA A 256 -5.79 14.70 -12.07
N ARG A 257 -4.88 14.26 -12.93
CA ARG A 257 -5.00 13.03 -13.71
C ARG A 257 -3.81 12.11 -13.48
N ALA A 258 -4.02 10.81 -13.64
CA ALA A 258 -2.93 9.84 -13.69
C ALA A 258 -2.34 9.80 -15.11
N VAL A 259 -1.02 9.89 -15.19
CA VAL A 259 -0.26 9.73 -16.44
C VAL A 259 0.59 8.49 -16.31
N PHE A 260 0.37 7.53 -17.22
CA PHE A 260 1.10 6.27 -17.27
C PHE A 260 2.59 6.51 -17.56
N ASP A 261 3.46 5.82 -16.84
CA ASP A 261 4.91 5.88 -17.05
C ASP A 261 5.46 4.57 -17.64
N ALA A 262 5.19 3.45 -16.97
CA ALA A 262 5.75 2.15 -17.35
C ALA A 262 5.03 1.00 -16.63
N THR A 263 5.41 -0.22 -16.97
CA THR A 263 5.12 -1.43 -16.20
C THR A 263 6.41 -2.06 -15.68
N THR A 264 6.31 -2.80 -14.56
CA THR A 264 7.43 -3.54 -13.97
C THR A 264 6.94 -4.85 -13.36
N ASP A 265 7.85 -5.79 -13.15
CA ASP A 265 7.57 -7.04 -12.45
C ASP A 265 7.72 -6.90 -10.91
N MET A 266 8.21 -5.76 -10.41
CA MET A 266 8.29 -5.46 -8.97
C MET A 266 6.91 -5.50 -8.32
N ARG A 267 6.85 -5.98 -7.07
CA ARG A 267 5.64 -6.09 -6.26
C ARG A 267 5.67 -5.13 -5.07
N ASP A 268 4.55 -5.00 -4.35
CA ASP A 268 4.45 -4.14 -3.16
C ASP A 268 5.60 -4.38 -2.16
N ALA A 269 6.00 -5.65 -1.96
CA ALA A 269 7.10 -5.99 -1.08
C ALA A 269 8.45 -5.40 -1.53
N ASP A 270 8.71 -5.35 -2.84
CA ASP A 270 9.95 -4.78 -3.39
C ASP A 270 10.01 -3.26 -3.14
N PHE A 271 8.91 -2.55 -3.39
CA PHE A 271 8.79 -1.11 -3.11
C PHE A 271 8.85 -0.78 -1.61
N VAL A 272 8.33 -1.66 -0.74
CA VAL A 272 8.47 -1.53 0.71
C VAL A 272 9.93 -1.72 1.12
N ASN A 273 10.64 -2.68 0.53
CA ASN A 273 12.06 -2.91 0.77
C ASN A 273 12.93 -1.75 0.28
N GLU A 274 12.58 -1.10 -0.85
CA GLU A 274 13.22 0.17 -1.27
C GLU A 274 13.14 1.23 -0.17
N LYS A 275 12.00 1.34 0.51
CA LYS A 275 11.85 2.24 1.67
C LYS A 275 12.81 1.88 2.79
N LEU A 276 13.01 0.60 3.06
CA LEU A 276 13.94 0.13 4.09
C LEU A 276 15.40 0.40 3.71
N VAL A 277 15.76 0.13 2.47
CA VAL A 277 17.11 0.45 1.93
C VAL A 277 17.37 1.96 1.97
N THR A 278 16.39 2.78 1.62
CA THR A 278 16.50 4.25 1.68
C THR A 278 16.60 4.74 3.13
N ALA A 279 15.83 4.15 4.06
CA ALA A 279 15.94 4.45 5.48
C ALA A 279 17.28 3.96 6.07
N ALA A 280 17.77 2.80 5.62
CA ALA A 280 19.10 2.30 6.00
C ALA A 280 20.25 3.21 5.52
N LYS A 281 20.03 3.96 4.44
CA LYS A 281 20.95 5.01 3.94
C LYS A 281 20.76 6.36 4.64
N SER A 282 19.84 6.47 5.60
CA SER A 282 19.64 7.71 6.36
C SER A 282 20.87 8.01 7.22
N LYS A 283 21.07 9.28 7.52
CA LYS A 283 22.16 9.72 8.38
C LYS A 283 22.18 9.00 9.74
N GLU A 284 21.01 8.77 10.35
CA GLU A 284 20.89 8.07 11.64
C GLU A 284 21.28 6.59 11.54
N ALA A 285 20.88 5.91 10.48
CA ALA A 285 21.30 4.52 10.25
C ALA A 285 22.82 4.43 10.01
N VAL A 286 23.42 5.42 9.36
CA VAL A 286 24.88 5.50 9.18
C VAL A 286 25.58 5.75 10.50
N LYS A 287 25.07 6.63 11.38
CA LYS A 287 25.59 6.81 12.75
C LYS A 287 25.58 5.51 13.53
N THR A 288 24.44 4.81 13.54
CA THR A 288 24.30 3.52 14.24
C THR A 288 25.31 2.48 13.72
N ALA A 289 25.52 2.41 12.40
CA ALA A 289 26.47 1.47 11.80
C ALA A 289 27.92 1.83 12.12
N ILE A 290 28.29 3.12 12.18
CA ILE A 290 29.62 3.57 12.61
C ILE A 290 29.92 3.09 14.03
N LEU A 291 28.97 3.32 14.95
CA LEU A 291 29.13 2.93 16.37
C LEU A 291 29.23 1.41 16.51
N ALA A 292 28.34 0.64 15.88
CA ALA A 292 28.35 -0.81 15.94
C ALA A 292 29.67 -1.42 15.41
N ILE A 293 30.20 -0.92 14.29
CA ILE A 293 31.48 -1.39 13.75
C ILE A 293 32.63 -1.07 14.68
N LEU A 294 32.65 0.12 15.29
CA LEU A 294 33.70 0.51 16.24
C LEU A 294 33.61 -0.31 17.53
N GLU A 295 32.43 -0.64 18.03
CA GLU A 295 32.22 -1.50 19.18
C GLU A 295 32.79 -2.92 18.98
N GLU A 296 32.72 -3.45 17.78
CA GLU A 296 33.22 -4.78 17.39
C GLU A 296 34.76 -4.77 17.14
N CYS A 297 35.38 -3.58 16.98
CA CYS A 297 36.81 -3.47 16.68
C CYS A 297 37.68 -3.65 17.94
N PRO A 298 38.89 -4.23 17.80
CA PRO A 298 39.88 -4.23 18.84
C PRO A 298 40.18 -2.78 19.31
N ASN A 299 40.12 -2.56 20.63
CA ASN A 299 40.31 -1.24 21.26
C ASN A 299 39.32 -0.16 20.79
N THR A 300 38.16 -0.55 20.20
CA THR A 300 37.14 0.36 19.69
C THR A 300 37.68 1.42 18.69
N ARG A 301 38.64 1.03 17.84
CA ARG A 301 39.35 1.91 16.92
C ARG A 301 39.50 1.27 15.55
N MET A 302 39.38 2.10 14.50
CA MET A 302 39.58 1.69 13.09
C MET A 302 40.13 2.83 12.25
N ALA A 303 40.89 2.49 11.20
CA ALA A 303 41.31 3.48 10.22
C ALA A 303 40.11 4.10 9.52
N GLY A 304 40.06 5.43 9.44
CA GLY A 304 38.90 6.17 8.95
C GLY A 304 38.46 5.79 7.54
N LYS A 305 39.40 5.43 6.64
CA LYS A 305 39.08 4.88 5.32
C LYS A 305 38.40 3.52 5.38
N GLU A 306 38.92 2.64 6.20
CA GLU A 306 38.39 1.27 6.37
C GLU A 306 36.97 1.31 6.97
N LEU A 307 36.77 2.16 7.99
CA LEU A 307 35.46 2.40 8.56
C LEU A 307 34.47 2.93 7.54
N GLN A 308 34.88 3.92 6.72
CA GLN A 308 34.04 4.45 5.65
C GLN A 308 33.66 3.38 4.62
N GLU A 309 34.63 2.53 4.22
CA GLU A 309 34.39 1.47 3.26
C GLU A 309 33.47 0.39 3.85
N ALA A 310 33.67 -0.02 5.09
CA ALA A 310 32.84 -0.99 5.80
C ALA A 310 31.38 -0.53 5.92
N VAL A 311 31.15 0.70 6.40
CA VAL A 311 29.81 1.28 6.51
C VAL A 311 29.13 1.40 5.14
N ARG A 312 29.87 1.85 4.13
CA ARG A 312 29.35 1.98 2.77
C ARG A 312 29.04 0.64 2.13
N LYS A 313 29.84 -0.38 2.37
CA LYS A 313 29.58 -1.75 1.94
C LYS A 313 28.33 -2.33 2.62
N MET A 314 28.16 -2.06 3.91
CA MET A 314 27.02 -2.54 4.70
C MET A 314 25.70 -1.87 4.30
N LEU A 315 25.70 -0.54 4.13
CA LEU A 315 24.45 0.24 3.95
C LEU A 315 24.26 0.78 2.54
N GLY A 316 25.26 0.71 1.66
CA GLY A 316 25.21 1.31 0.32
C GLY A 316 25.02 2.84 0.34
N CYS A 317 25.46 3.54 1.42
CA CYS A 317 25.29 4.98 1.54
C CYS A 317 26.31 5.75 0.70
N SER A 318 26.02 7.04 0.39
CA SER A 318 26.95 7.93 -0.30
C SER A 318 28.10 8.37 0.61
N VAL A 319 29.24 8.75 0.04
CA VAL A 319 30.36 9.37 0.79
C VAL A 319 29.86 10.57 1.59
N ARG A 320 29.08 11.44 0.98
CA ARG A 320 28.53 12.65 1.62
C ARG A 320 27.64 12.32 2.82
N THR A 321 26.84 11.25 2.77
CA THR A 321 26.00 10.82 3.88
C THR A 321 26.84 10.29 5.03
N TYR A 322 27.89 9.50 4.72
CA TYR A 322 28.84 9.03 5.71
C TYR A 322 29.58 10.21 6.39
N GLU A 323 30.16 11.13 5.62
CA GLU A 323 30.90 12.26 6.16
C GLU A 323 30.06 13.14 7.08
N ARG A 324 28.79 13.38 6.73
CA ARG A 324 27.88 14.13 7.59
C ARG A 324 27.56 13.40 8.90
N ALA A 325 27.30 12.09 8.83
CA ALA A 325 27.02 11.27 10.01
C ALA A 325 28.25 11.18 10.93
N HIS A 326 29.42 10.93 10.36
CA HIS A 326 30.69 10.88 11.08
C HIS A 326 31.02 12.24 11.72
N GLY A 327 30.91 13.35 10.98
CA GLY A 327 31.15 14.69 11.51
C GLY A 327 30.24 15.08 12.66
N GLU A 328 28.97 14.65 12.65
CA GLU A 328 28.05 14.86 13.78
C GLU A 328 28.43 14.02 15.01
N LEU A 329 28.79 12.75 14.84
CA LEU A 329 29.27 11.92 15.96
C LEU A 329 30.54 12.47 16.61
N VAL A 330 31.44 13.07 15.78
CA VAL A 330 32.62 13.79 16.29
C VAL A 330 32.20 15.05 17.06
N ALA A 331 31.28 15.85 16.51
CA ALA A 331 30.77 17.06 17.16
C ALA A 331 30.00 16.78 18.44
N GLU A 332 29.29 15.65 18.51
CA GLU A 332 28.60 15.13 19.71
C GLU A 332 29.58 14.56 20.76
N GLY A 333 30.85 14.42 20.40
CA GLY A 333 31.86 13.82 21.30
C GLY A 333 31.68 12.32 21.50
N THR A 334 30.90 11.63 20.66
CA THR A 334 30.65 10.18 20.75
C THR A 334 31.84 9.40 20.18
N ILE A 335 32.50 9.94 19.15
CA ILE A 335 33.74 9.38 18.56
C ILE A 335 34.81 10.45 18.45
N GLY A 336 36.09 9.99 18.54
CA GLY A 336 37.25 10.83 18.23
C GLY A 336 37.80 10.53 16.83
N SER A 337 38.45 11.52 16.22
CA SER A 337 39.18 11.32 14.97
C SER A 337 40.54 12.00 15.04
N GLU A 338 41.59 11.21 15.09
CA GLU A 338 42.98 11.65 15.26
C GLU A 338 43.84 11.22 14.08
N ARG A 339 44.95 11.94 13.85
CA ARG A 339 45.95 11.57 12.84
C ARG A 339 47.13 10.91 13.52
N GLU A 340 47.37 9.66 13.19
CA GLU A 340 48.49 8.88 13.76
C GLU A 340 49.50 8.51 12.66
N ARG A 341 50.79 8.49 13.03
CA ARG A 341 51.86 8.02 12.17
C ARG A 341 51.94 6.49 12.27
N GLN A 342 51.78 5.82 11.13
CA GLN A 342 51.86 4.37 11.03
C GLN A 342 53.32 3.91 10.90
N ASP A 343 53.59 2.62 11.07
CA ASP A 343 54.93 2.02 10.94
C ASP A 343 55.56 2.23 9.55
N ASP A 344 54.70 2.41 8.54
CA ASP A 344 55.15 2.75 7.15
C ASP A 344 55.49 4.23 6.99
N GLY A 345 55.50 5.03 8.05
CA GLY A 345 55.80 6.45 8.07
C GLY A 345 54.69 7.37 7.60
N ARG A 346 53.54 6.84 7.16
CA ARG A 346 52.41 7.63 6.65
C ARG A 346 51.46 8.04 7.77
N MET A 347 50.91 9.26 7.63
CA MET A 347 49.84 9.73 8.53
C MET A 347 48.50 9.18 8.08
N ARG A 348 47.78 8.50 8.99
CA ARG A 348 46.40 8.03 8.73
C ARG A 348 45.45 8.61 9.75
N SER A 349 44.21 8.87 9.33
CA SER A 349 43.11 9.20 10.25
C SER A 349 42.64 7.93 10.93
N ILE A 350 42.59 7.93 12.26
CA ILE A 350 42.03 6.85 13.08
C ILE A 350 40.77 7.38 13.74
N THR A 351 39.68 6.61 13.67
CA THR A 351 38.44 6.91 14.38
C THR A 351 38.33 5.98 15.57
N SER A 352 38.03 6.51 16.75
CA SER A 352 37.86 5.78 17.99
C SER A 352 36.53 6.11 18.66
N LEU A 353 35.95 5.12 19.37
CA LEU A 353 34.77 5.34 20.21
C LEU A 353 35.23 5.93 21.56
N HIS A 354 34.57 6.99 22.01
CA HIS A 354 34.80 7.52 23.35
C HIS A 354 34.05 6.69 24.38
N THR A 355 34.76 5.78 25.06
CA THR A 355 34.24 5.01 26.20
C THR A 355 34.78 5.60 27.49
N GLU A 356 34.07 5.44 28.62
CA GLU A 356 34.57 5.90 29.95
C GLU A 356 35.99 5.38 30.29
N LYS A 357 36.34 4.19 29.78
CA LYS A 357 37.69 3.64 29.89
C LYS A 357 38.75 4.44 29.13
N ASN A 358 38.44 4.96 27.98
CA ASN A 358 39.37 5.76 27.16
C ASN A 358 39.55 7.17 27.73
N GLN A 359 38.52 7.75 28.36
CA GLN A 359 38.63 9.02 29.08
C GLN A 359 39.55 8.93 30.29
N LEU A 360 39.50 7.84 31.05
CA LEU A 360 40.41 7.59 32.18
C LEU A 360 41.88 7.36 31.75
N ALA A 361 42.10 6.73 30.60
CA ALA A 361 43.42 6.53 30.03
C ALA A 361 44.04 7.85 29.51
N GLU A 362 43.26 8.73 28.92
CA GLU A 362 43.72 10.07 28.48
C GLU A 362 44.01 11.00 29.66
N LEU A 363 43.25 10.90 30.74
CA LEU A 363 43.51 11.66 31.96
C LEU A 363 44.80 11.18 32.65
N SER A 364 45.06 9.86 32.71
CA SER A 364 46.30 9.31 33.27
C SER A 364 47.54 9.64 32.44
N SER A 365 47.45 9.72 31.11
CA SER A 365 48.60 10.09 30.25
C SER A 365 48.94 11.58 30.33
N ARG A 366 47.96 12.45 30.63
CA ARG A 366 48.20 13.89 30.87
C ARG A 366 48.87 14.19 32.21
N ASP A 367 48.58 13.38 33.23
CA ASP A 367 49.25 13.52 34.54
C ASP A 367 50.68 13.01 34.51
N ASP A 368 51.02 12.01 33.68
CA ASP A 368 52.41 11.53 33.51
C ASP A 368 53.31 12.52 32.75
N ASP A 369 52.76 13.28 31.80
CA ASP A 369 53.50 14.34 31.12
C ASP A 369 53.67 15.62 31.97
N ALA A 370 52.71 15.91 32.85
CA ALA A 370 52.83 17.01 33.81
C ALA A 370 53.89 16.74 34.89
N THR A 371 54.08 15.48 35.29
CA THR A 371 55.11 15.08 36.28
C THR A 371 56.52 15.03 35.70
N LYS A 372 56.70 14.77 34.40
CA LYS A 372 58.02 14.79 33.73
C LYS A 372 58.57 16.18 33.48
N ASN A 373 57.70 17.20 33.38
CA ASN A 373 58.12 18.59 33.19
C ASN A 373 58.47 19.32 34.49
N ASN A 374 58.18 18.74 35.68
CA ASN A 374 58.49 19.35 36.98
C ASN A 374 59.77 18.82 37.63
N THR A 375 60.50 17.92 36.96
CA THR A 375 61.80 17.40 37.48
C THR A 375 63.03 17.86 36.69
N ALA A 376 62.85 18.88 35.78
CA ALA A 376 63.92 19.50 35.04
C ALA A 376 63.96 21.02 35.29
N ASN A 377 64.11 21.42 36.56
CA ASN A 377 64.56 22.76 36.95
C ASN A 377 65.35 22.62 38.23
#